data_f2ad7054676151b34d6e443e4d2c1599
#
_entry.id   f2ad7054676151b34d6e443e4d2c1599
#
_cell.length_a   1.000
_cell.length_b   1.000
_cell.length_c   1.000
_cell.angle_alpha   90.00
_cell.angle_beta   90.00
_cell.angle_gamma   90.00
#
_symmetry.space_group_name_H-M   'P 1'
#
loop_
_entity.id
_entity.type
_entity.pdbx_description
1 polymer ?
#
loop_
_entity_poly.entity_id
_entity_poly.type
_entity_poly.pdbx_seq_one_letter_code
_entity_poly.pdbx_strand_id
1 'polypeptide(L)'
;MEKIQCQIVEYAPVLITTCNRYNHLKKSIDALKKCKHAENTELYISVDYPPSDSYVEGYNKNIEYLSNKIDGFKEVFIIYHNENVGVFENAEFLIDLVRSKGYNCFIFLEDDLVVKPAFLDFMNKCFEYFKYDKNVAGVHASGGNLISQTYGCNTIYAHYGACQGWFTEKRNVVKERVNNNYLLDILLDKNKRRKLKSISKQVFSHCVTVALGLDPKLRNKDGTVAMIDYCYTVYNLMEEKYSIASLQSLIVNNGLDGSGIHQGCGLNELQFGYYEENEIDIAVLERDDCFREEAVLYSREIVDKKYYVKCCICVFVLGRFGEKIARKVWSIMEFVSRVRPRFS
;
A
#
# COMPACT_ATOMS: atom_id res chain seq x y z
N MET A 1 0.29 -12.11 26.98
CA MET A 1 0.38 -10.94 26.09
C MET A 1 0.66 -9.71 26.93
N GLU A 2 1.73 -9.04 26.65
CA GLU A 2 2.11 -7.82 27.35
C GLU A 2 1.43 -6.62 26.66
N LYS A 3 0.71 -5.81 27.42
CA LYS A 3 0.18 -4.55 26.91
C LYS A 3 1.34 -3.57 26.78
N ILE A 4 1.54 -3.05 25.59
CA ILE A 4 2.59 -2.09 25.31
C ILE A 4 2.13 -0.71 25.77
N GLN A 5 2.77 -0.19 26.82
CA GLN A 5 2.68 1.22 27.17
C GLN A 5 3.88 1.95 26.56
N CYS A 6 3.61 2.81 25.59
CA CYS A 6 4.63 3.59 24.90
C CYS A 6 4.28 5.07 24.95
N GLN A 7 5.23 5.91 25.38
CA GLN A 7 5.09 7.35 25.32
C GLN A 7 5.55 7.81 23.92
N ILE A 8 4.66 8.48 23.19
CA ILE A 8 4.98 9.06 21.89
C ILE A 8 5.92 10.25 22.11
N VAL A 9 7.10 10.20 21.51
CA VAL A 9 8.13 11.25 21.59
C VAL A 9 8.04 12.18 20.39
N GLU A 10 7.79 11.64 19.21
CA GLU A 10 7.66 12.38 17.96
C GLU A 10 6.40 11.94 17.22
N TYR A 11 5.66 12.89 16.65
CA TYR A 11 4.47 12.60 15.85
C TYR A 11 4.82 12.56 14.37
N ALA A 12 4.46 11.47 13.72
CA ALA A 12 4.67 11.29 12.29
C ALA A 12 3.82 12.29 11.48
N PRO A 13 4.39 12.99 10.48
CA PRO A 13 3.60 13.81 9.58
C PRO A 13 2.66 12.94 8.74
N VAL A 14 1.49 13.48 8.41
CA VAL A 14 0.53 12.87 7.49
C VAL A 14 0.67 13.49 6.12
N LEU A 15 0.81 12.66 5.10
CA LEU A 15 0.95 13.01 3.69
C LEU A 15 -0.32 12.60 2.95
N ILE A 16 -0.96 13.52 2.23
CA ILE A 16 -2.13 13.23 1.39
C ILE A 16 -1.83 13.69 -0.03
N THR A 17 -2.04 12.80 -1.01
CA THR A 17 -2.06 13.17 -2.42
C THR A 17 -3.49 13.26 -2.93
N THR A 18 -3.78 14.25 -3.75
CA THR A 18 -5.09 14.45 -4.38
C THR A 18 -4.94 15.08 -5.76
N CYS A 19 -6.02 15.09 -6.55
CA CYS A 19 -6.13 15.81 -7.81
C CYS A 19 -7.49 16.49 -7.92
N ASN A 20 -8.59 15.75 -8.04
CA ASN A 20 -9.91 16.28 -8.39
C ASN A 20 -11.06 15.71 -7.54
N ARG A 21 -10.79 14.98 -6.47
CA ARG A 21 -11.80 14.30 -5.66
C ARG A 21 -12.15 15.06 -4.38
N TYR A 22 -12.69 16.27 -4.52
CA TYR A 22 -13.01 17.18 -3.41
C TYR A 22 -13.77 16.52 -2.25
N ASN A 23 -14.84 15.76 -2.55
CA ASN A 23 -15.66 15.14 -1.50
C ASN A 23 -14.90 14.09 -0.70
N HIS A 24 -13.98 13.36 -1.33
CA HIS A 24 -13.12 12.39 -0.66
C HIS A 24 -12.08 13.09 0.20
N LEU A 25 -11.34 14.05 -0.38
CA LEU A 25 -10.33 14.83 0.34
C LEU A 25 -10.93 15.48 1.59
N LYS A 26 -12.09 16.14 1.46
CA LYS A 26 -12.76 16.76 2.59
C LYS A 26 -13.10 15.76 3.68
N LYS A 27 -13.68 14.61 3.33
CA LYS A 27 -14.03 13.56 4.30
C LYS A 27 -12.80 13.00 5.01
N SER A 28 -11.70 12.80 4.27
CA SER A 28 -10.43 12.32 4.83
C SER A 28 -9.85 13.31 5.84
N ILE A 29 -9.78 14.61 5.49
CA ILE A 29 -9.30 15.66 6.39
C ILE A 29 -10.23 15.81 7.62
N ASP A 30 -11.56 15.80 7.43
CA ASP A 30 -12.53 15.91 8.52
C ASP A 30 -12.45 14.71 9.48
N ALA A 31 -12.08 13.53 8.99
CA ALA A 31 -11.86 12.35 9.82
C ALA A 31 -10.54 12.46 10.59
N LEU A 32 -9.46 12.87 9.94
CA LEU A 32 -8.16 13.09 10.58
C LEU A 32 -8.23 14.12 11.72
N LYS A 33 -8.98 15.22 11.55
CA LYS A 33 -9.20 16.23 12.60
C LYS A 33 -9.80 15.65 13.89
N LYS A 34 -10.53 14.55 13.80
CA LYS A 34 -11.18 13.89 14.94
C LYS A 34 -10.27 12.89 15.64
N CYS A 35 -9.12 12.58 15.04
CA CYS A 35 -8.17 11.66 15.65
C CYS A 35 -7.52 12.28 16.88
N LYS A 36 -7.30 11.48 17.91
CA LYS A 36 -6.40 11.81 18.98
C LYS A 36 -5.02 12.15 18.39
N HIS A 37 -4.40 13.23 18.85
CA HIS A 37 -3.11 13.76 18.39
C HIS A 37 -3.11 14.49 17.04
N ALA A 38 -4.28 14.81 16.46
CA ALA A 38 -4.34 15.63 15.24
C ALA A 38 -3.65 16.98 15.45
N GLU A 39 -3.87 17.63 16.60
CA GLU A 39 -3.28 18.91 16.98
C GLU A 39 -1.74 18.89 17.12
N ASN A 40 -1.15 17.72 17.24
CA ASN A 40 0.31 17.52 17.31
C ASN A 40 0.91 17.10 15.96
N THR A 41 0.07 16.84 14.97
CA THR A 41 0.44 16.24 13.67
C THR A 41 0.55 17.32 12.60
N GLU A 42 1.65 17.33 11.83
CA GLU A 42 1.77 18.12 10.62
C GLU A 42 1.09 17.42 9.45
N LEU A 43 0.31 18.17 8.66
CA LEU A 43 -0.41 17.68 7.49
C LEU A 43 0.19 18.27 6.21
N TYR A 44 0.64 17.43 5.31
CA TYR A 44 1.15 17.78 3.99
C TYR A 44 0.16 17.32 2.93
N ILE A 45 -0.33 18.23 2.10
CA ILE A 45 -1.26 17.93 1.01
C ILE A 45 -0.61 18.33 -0.31
N SER A 46 -0.45 17.38 -1.21
CA SER A 46 0.02 17.63 -2.57
C SER A 46 -1.11 17.46 -3.57
N VAL A 47 -1.36 18.53 -4.33
CA VAL A 47 -2.42 18.60 -5.33
C VAL A 47 -1.80 18.47 -6.71
N ASP A 48 -2.03 17.33 -7.37
CA ASP A 48 -1.58 17.12 -8.75
C ASP A 48 -2.39 17.96 -9.73
N TYR A 49 -1.76 18.36 -10.84
CA TYR A 49 -2.43 19.12 -11.90
C TYR A 49 -3.38 18.21 -12.69
N PRO A 50 -4.52 18.70 -13.22
CA PRO A 50 -5.45 17.92 -14.01
C PRO A 50 -4.80 17.29 -15.25
N PRO A 51 -4.94 15.96 -15.47
CA PRO A 51 -4.42 15.32 -16.69
C PRO A 51 -5.27 15.58 -17.94
N SER A 52 -6.51 16.08 -17.75
CA SER A 52 -7.45 16.41 -18.84
C SER A 52 -8.57 17.33 -18.35
N ASP A 53 -9.33 17.91 -19.28
CA ASP A 53 -10.44 18.83 -18.99
C ASP A 53 -11.51 18.24 -18.06
N SER A 54 -11.73 16.93 -18.12
CA SER A 54 -12.68 16.25 -17.25
C SER A 54 -12.32 16.28 -15.76
N TYR A 55 -11.08 16.59 -15.41
CA TYR A 55 -10.61 16.71 -14.02
C TYR A 55 -10.67 18.15 -13.48
N VAL A 56 -10.79 19.15 -14.36
CA VAL A 56 -10.63 20.57 -14.01
C VAL A 56 -11.69 21.05 -13.01
N GLU A 57 -12.95 20.62 -13.15
CA GLU A 57 -14.01 21.02 -12.22
C GLU A 57 -13.73 20.56 -10.79
N GLY A 58 -13.38 19.28 -10.61
CA GLY A 58 -13.05 18.73 -9.30
C GLY A 58 -11.75 19.32 -8.73
N TYR A 59 -10.76 19.57 -9.58
CA TYR A 59 -9.52 20.24 -9.20
C TYR A 59 -9.80 21.65 -8.66
N ASN A 60 -10.60 22.46 -9.34
CA ASN A 60 -10.96 23.82 -8.90
C ASN A 60 -11.69 23.80 -7.55
N LYS A 61 -12.56 22.79 -7.31
CA LYS A 61 -13.20 22.60 -5.99
C LYS A 61 -12.19 22.27 -4.90
N ASN A 62 -11.15 21.47 -5.20
CA ASN A 62 -10.05 21.24 -4.27
C ASN A 62 -9.29 22.52 -3.97
N ILE A 63 -8.93 23.31 -5.00
CA ILE A 63 -8.23 24.61 -4.82
C ILE A 63 -9.06 25.54 -3.94
N GLU A 64 -10.35 25.73 -4.22
CA GLU A 64 -11.25 26.55 -3.44
C GLU A 64 -11.30 26.11 -1.96
N TYR A 65 -11.45 24.81 -1.71
CA TYR A 65 -11.47 24.27 -0.36
C TYR A 65 -10.15 24.49 0.37
N LEU A 66 -9.03 24.21 -0.28
CA LEU A 66 -7.70 24.31 0.29
C LEU A 66 -7.21 25.77 0.42
N SER A 67 -7.84 26.73 -0.26
CA SER A 67 -7.55 28.17 -0.06
C SER A 67 -8.05 28.69 1.29
N ASN A 68 -8.97 27.97 1.93
CA ASN A 68 -9.43 28.29 3.27
C ASN A 68 -8.49 27.67 4.31
N LYS A 69 -8.40 28.32 5.48
CA LYS A 69 -7.60 27.80 6.59
C LYS A 69 -8.14 26.44 7.04
N ILE A 70 -7.29 25.40 6.98
CA ILE A 70 -7.56 24.09 7.59
C ILE A 70 -6.97 24.13 9.00
N ASP A 71 -7.84 24.00 10.00
CA ASP A 71 -7.50 23.94 11.43
C ASP A 71 -7.43 22.52 11.97
N GLY A 72 -7.12 22.36 13.25
CA GLY A 72 -7.11 21.07 13.95
C GLY A 72 -5.82 20.28 13.82
N PHE A 73 -4.82 20.81 13.14
CA PHE A 73 -3.47 20.22 13.00
C PHE A 73 -2.42 21.17 13.57
N LYS A 74 -1.23 20.65 13.87
CA LYS A 74 -0.08 21.47 14.31
C LYS A 74 0.29 22.50 13.24
N GLU A 75 0.41 22.04 12.00
CA GLU A 75 0.65 22.88 10.81
C GLU A 75 0.12 22.17 9.57
N VAL A 76 -0.29 22.95 8.54
CA VAL A 76 -0.78 22.41 7.26
C VAL A 76 0.01 23.01 6.12
N PHE A 77 0.62 22.17 5.31
CA PHE A 77 1.40 22.53 4.13
C PHE A 77 0.67 22.06 2.88
N ILE A 78 0.36 22.99 1.98
CA ILE A 78 -0.34 22.69 0.73
C ILE A 78 0.60 23.00 -0.43
N ILE A 79 0.83 22.00 -1.28
CA ILE A 79 1.70 22.07 -2.44
C ILE A 79 0.87 21.84 -3.71
N TYR A 80 1.03 22.73 -4.69
CA TYR A 80 0.37 22.64 -5.98
C TYR A 80 1.38 22.37 -7.07
N HIS A 81 1.15 21.33 -7.88
CA HIS A 81 1.94 21.08 -9.08
C HIS A 81 1.43 21.93 -10.24
N ASN A 82 2.35 22.44 -11.07
CA ASN A 82 2.04 23.25 -12.24
C ASN A 82 1.75 22.39 -13.50
N GLU A 83 2.04 21.11 -13.43
CA GLU A 83 1.79 20.11 -14.48
C GLU A 83 1.37 18.79 -13.84
N ASN A 84 0.71 17.91 -14.59
CA ASN A 84 0.36 16.59 -14.11
C ASN A 84 1.62 15.72 -13.98
N VAL A 85 1.98 15.40 -12.74
CA VAL A 85 3.12 14.52 -12.44
C VAL A 85 2.71 13.06 -12.35
N GLY A 86 1.46 12.76 -11.96
CA GLY A 86 0.94 11.42 -11.81
C GLY A 86 0.97 10.93 -10.36
N VAL A 87 0.21 9.88 -10.08
CA VAL A 87 -0.05 9.40 -8.72
C VAL A 87 1.24 9.01 -7.99
N PHE A 88 2.14 8.28 -8.64
CA PHE A 88 3.36 7.77 -8.02
C PHE A 88 4.36 8.89 -7.77
N GLU A 89 4.61 9.73 -8.74
CA GLU A 89 5.56 10.84 -8.65
C GLU A 89 5.08 11.88 -7.63
N ASN A 90 3.76 12.11 -7.54
CA ASN A 90 3.16 12.99 -6.54
C ASN A 90 3.39 12.45 -5.11
N ALA A 91 3.21 11.14 -4.90
CA ALA A 91 3.48 10.50 -3.62
C ALA A 91 4.96 10.56 -3.25
N GLU A 92 5.85 10.20 -4.19
CA GLU A 92 7.30 10.23 -3.97
C GLU A 92 7.82 11.64 -3.65
N PHE A 93 7.26 12.67 -4.30
CA PHE A 93 7.59 14.07 -4.00
C PHE A 93 7.33 14.40 -2.52
N LEU A 94 6.16 14.05 -1.98
CA LEU A 94 5.85 14.29 -0.55
C LEU A 94 6.76 13.50 0.37
N ILE A 95 7.06 12.25 0.05
CA ILE A 95 7.92 11.39 0.85
C ILE A 95 9.34 11.95 0.87
N ASP A 96 9.89 12.37 -0.26
CA ASP A 96 11.22 12.98 -0.34
C ASP A 96 11.25 14.33 0.38
N LEU A 97 10.17 15.11 0.35
CA LEU A 97 10.05 16.37 1.09
C LEU A 97 10.17 16.15 2.61
N VAL A 98 9.37 15.25 3.21
CA VAL A 98 9.43 15.01 4.66
C VAL A 98 10.73 14.34 5.07
N ARG A 99 11.29 13.48 4.22
CA ARG A 99 12.63 12.92 4.42
C ARG A 99 13.69 14.02 4.47
N SER A 100 13.64 15.01 3.56
CA SER A 100 14.59 16.14 3.56
C SER A 100 14.49 17.01 4.80
N LYS A 101 13.33 17.01 5.47
CA LYS A 101 13.10 17.65 6.76
C LYS A 101 13.57 16.83 7.96
N GLY A 102 14.03 15.59 7.74
CA GLY A 102 14.60 14.74 8.78
C GLY A 102 13.59 13.87 9.54
N TYR A 103 12.37 13.70 9.05
CA TYR A 103 11.39 12.82 9.69
C TYR A 103 11.80 11.35 9.60
N ASN A 104 11.81 10.65 10.74
CA ASN A 104 12.17 9.24 10.85
C ASN A 104 11.06 8.30 10.40
N CYS A 105 9.82 8.76 10.40
CA CYS A 105 8.64 8.05 9.95
C CYS A 105 7.62 9.03 9.37
N PHE A 106 6.68 8.51 8.58
CA PHE A 106 5.57 9.28 8.01
C PHE A 106 4.35 8.39 7.81
N ILE A 107 3.18 9.00 7.68
CA ILE A 107 1.91 8.36 7.35
C ILE A 107 1.50 8.84 5.96
N PHE A 108 1.25 7.93 5.03
CA PHE A 108 0.77 8.23 3.69
C PHE A 108 -0.68 7.78 3.53
N LEU A 109 -1.53 8.67 3.07
CA LEU A 109 -2.95 8.41 2.78
C LEU A 109 -3.30 8.87 1.36
N GLU A 110 -4.09 8.07 0.68
CA GLU A 110 -4.83 8.54 -0.50
C GLU A 110 -6.03 9.38 -0.04
N ASP A 111 -6.51 10.29 -0.88
CA ASP A 111 -7.59 11.21 -0.53
C ASP A 111 -8.95 10.53 -0.28
N ASP A 112 -9.10 9.25 -0.61
CA ASP A 112 -10.31 8.43 -0.39
C ASP A 112 -10.27 7.56 0.88
N LEU A 113 -9.18 7.60 1.65
CA LEU A 113 -9.08 6.87 2.92
C LEU A 113 -9.64 7.71 4.06
N VAL A 114 -10.69 7.22 4.71
CA VAL A 114 -11.30 7.84 5.89
C VAL A 114 -10.86 7.09 7.14
N VAL A 115 -10.17 7.76 8.03
CA VAL A 115 -9.57 7.16 9.22
C VAL A 115 -10.55 7.13 10.40
N LYS A 116 -10.33 6.17 11.33
CA LYS A 116 -11.04 6.06 12.61
C LYS A 116 -10.32 6.86 13.70
N PRO A 117 -11.00 7.25 14.79
CA PRO A 117 -10.44 8.16 15.80
C PRO A 117 -9.11 7.75 16.42
N ALA A 118 -8.87 6.44 16.62
CA ALA A 118 -7.61 5.92 17.17
C ALA A 118 -6.47 5.80 16.15
N PHE A 119 -6.67 6.18 14.88
CA PHE A 119 -5.71 5.94 13.81
C PHE A 119 -4.33 6.55 14.10
N LEU A 120 -4.25 7.84 14.41
CA LEU A 120 -2.97 8.51 14.69
C LEU A 120 -2.32 7.99 15.99
N ASP A 121 -3.11 7.66 17.00
CA ASP A 121 -2.63 7.05 18.26
C ASP A 121 -1.97 5.70 17.98
N PHE A 122 -2.62 4.83 17.20
CA PHE A 122 -2.07 3.54 16.79
C PHE A 122 -0.77 3.67 16.00
N MET A 123 -0.79 4.51 14.95
CA MET A 123 0.37 4.69 14.08
C MET A 123 1.60 5.16 14.86
N ASN A 124 1.45 6.21 15.68
CA ASN A 124 2.57 6.78 16.43
C ASN A 124 3.07 5.85 17.54
N LYS A 125 2.19 5.13 18.23
CA LYS A 125 2.60 4.10 19.19
C LYS A 125 3.37 2.96 18.52
N CYS A 126 2.93 2.51 17.33
CA CYS A 126 3.66 1.50 16.57
C CYS A 126 5.04 2.01 16.13
N PHE A 127 5.14 3.24 15.63
CA PHE A 127 6.43 3.82 15.27
C PHE A 127 7.38 3.88 16.46
N GLU A 128 6.91 4.36 17.61
CA GLU A 128 7.75 4.47 18.81
C GLU A 128 8.21 3.10 19.30
N TYR A 129 7.32 2.11 19.35
CA TYR A 129 7.65 0.78 19.84
C TYR A 129 8.58 -0.02 18.92
N PHE A 130 8.32 0.01 17.60
CA PHE A 130 9.04 -0.80 16.62
C PHE A 130 10.21 -0.09 15.93
N LYS A 131 10.56 1.14 16.32
CA LYS A 131 11.63 1.92 15.67
C LYS A 131 12.98 1.21 15.60
N TYR A 132 13.30 0.38 16.59
CA TYR A 132 14.56 -0.37 16.65
C TYR A 132 14.48 -1.78 16.06
N ASP A 133 13.29 -2.28 15.74
CA ASP A 133 13.17 -3.58 15.07
C ASP A 133 13.52 -3.42 13.59
N LYS A 134 14.72 -3.96 13.24
CA LYS A 134 15.25 -3.88 11.86
C LYS A 134 14.42 -4.66 10.83
N ASN A 135 13.51 -5.51 11.28
CA ASN A 135 12.69 -6.33 10.39
C ASN A 135 11.30 -5.72 10.15
N VAL A 136 10.86 -4.78 10.97
CA VAL A 136 9.60 -4.04 10.75
C VAL A 136 9.83 -2.94 9.72
N ALA A 137 9.18 -3.05 8.56
CA ALA A 137 9.31 -2.07 7.47
C ALA A 137 8.28 -0.93 7.58
N GLY A 138 7.06 -1.22 8.05
CA GLY A 138 5.98 -0.24 8.12
C GLY A 138 4.83 -0.68 9.01
N VAL A 139 3.78 0.15 9.04
CA VAL A 139 2.57 -0.03 9.84
C VAL A 139 1.34 0.03 8.93
N HIS A 140 0.47 -0.98 9.03
CA HIS A 140 -0.75 -1.07 8.25
C HIS A 140 -1.98 -0.86 9.15
N ALA A 141 -2.87 0.02 8.73
CA ALA A 141 -4.06 0.38 9.53
C ALA A 141 -5.19 -0.66 9.48
N SER A 142 -5.05 -1.71 8.69
CA SER A 142 -6.02 -2.80 8.61
C SER A 142 -5.34 -4.10 8.25
N GLY A 143 -5.52 -5.11 9.08
CA GLY A 143 -4.96 -6.45 8.89
C GLY A 143 -5.96 -7.57 9.16
N GLY A 144 -7.25 -7.25 9.29
CA GLY A 144 -8.28 -8.21 9.68
C GLY A 144 -8.41 -9.44 8.78
N ASN A 145 -7.99 -9.33 7.52
CA ASN A 145 -8.00 -10.46 6.58
C ASN A 145 -6.72 -11.30 6.63
N LEU A 146 -5.73 -10.90 7.43
CA LEU A 146 -4.40 -11.56 7.46
C LEU A 146 -4.31 -12.71 8.46
N ILE A 147 -5.29 -12.86 9.34
CA ILE A 147 -5.40 -14.02 10.23
C ILE A 147 -6.83 -14.55 10.26
N SER A 148 -6.98 -15.85 10.55
CA SER A 148 -8.28 -16.55 10.54
C SER A 148 -8.95 -16.65 11.91
N GLN A 149 -8.23 -16.32 12.98
CA GLN A 149 -8.69 -16.46 14.38
C GLN A 149 -8.37 -15.22 15.21
N THR A 150 -9.19 -14.98 16.25
CA THR A 150 -8.93 -13.93 17.22
C THR A 150 -8.16 -14.51 18.41
N TYR A 151 -7.02 -13.89 18.76
CA TYR A 151 -6.12 -14.35 19.83
C TYR A 151 -6.14 -13.44 21.07
N GLY A 152 -7.19 -12.61 21.22
CA GLY A 152 -7.23 -11.61 22.30
C GLY A 152 -6.22 -10.49 22.13
N CYS A 153 -5.63 -10.36 20.93
CA CYS A 153 -4.75 -9.26 20.51
C CYS A 153 -5.50 -8.31 19.57
N ASN A 154 -4.89 -7.16 19.29
CA ASN A 154 -5.39 -6.19 18.31
C ASN A 154 -4.34 -5.80 17.26
N THR A 155 -3.15 -6.38 17.37
CA THR A 155 -2.00 -6.03 16.53
C THR A 155 -1.25 -7.30 16.14
N ILE A 156 -0.87 -7.41 14.88
CA ILE A 156 -0.25 -8.59 14.29
C ILE A 156 0.95 -8.21 13.41
N TYR A 157 1.86 -9.16 13.23
CA TYR A 157 2.90 -9.12 12.20
C TYR A 157 2.37 -9.69 10.91
N ALA A 158 2.72 -9.08 9.77
CA ALA A 158 2.31 -9.52 8.45
C ALA A 158 3.40 -9.25 7.40
N HIS A 159 3.51 -10.08 6.38
CA HIS A 159 4.37 -9.81 5.23
C HIS A 159 3.73 -8.85 4.22
N TYR A 160 2.51 -8.46 4.45
CA TYR A 160 1.77 -7.56 3.59
C TYR A 160 2.43 -6.19 3.48
N GLY A 161 2.49 -5.65 2.26
CA GLY A 161 3.26 -4.44 1.95
C GLY A 161 2.45 -3.16 1.76
N ALA A 162 1.11 -3.20 1.83
CA ALA A 162 0.24 -2.02 1.67
C ALA A 162 0.14 -1.22 2.97
N CYS A 163 1.24 -0.62 3.39
CA CYS A 163 1.29 0.14 4.64
C CYS A 163 0.85 1.59 4.45
N GLN A 164 0.11 2.15 5.43
CA GLN A 164 -0.12 3.59 5.54
C GLN A 164 1.02 4.28 6.27
N GLY A 165 1.68 3.61 7.20
CA GLY A 165 2.81 4.15 7.95
C GLY A 165 4.13 3.52 7.54
N TRP A 166 5.19 4.32 7.44
CA TRP A 166 6.51 3.87 7.02
C TRP A 166 7.61 4.45 7.90
N PHE A 167 8.63 3.64 8.18
CA PHE A 167 9.91 4.15 8.65
C PHE A 167 10.70 4.66 7.45
N THR A 168 11.05 5.94 7.44
CA THR A 168 11.60 6.65 6.29
C THR A 168 12.82 5.92 5.68
N GLU A 169 13.83 5.61 6.48
CA GLU A 169 15.03 4.94 5.99
C GLU A 169 14.77 3.50 5.52
N LYS A 170 13.89 2.76 6.22
CA LYS A 170 13.55 1.39 5.83
C LYS A 170 12.80 1.36 4.50
N ARG A 171 11.89 2.32 4.29
CA ARG A 171 11.18 2.47 3.03
C ARG A 171 12.12 2.82 1.88
N ASN A 172 13.12 3.69 2.10
CA ASN A 172 14.11 4.03 1.10
C ASN A 172 14.94 2.81 0.68
N VAL A 173 15.38 1.99 1.63
CA VAL A 173 16.08 0.73 1.32
C VAL A 173 15.23 -0.17 0.42
N VAL A 174 13.92 -0.26 0.68
CA VAL A 174 13.01 -1.04 -0.18
C VAL A 174 12.91 -0.41 -1.58
N LYS A 175 12.71 0.91 -1.66
CA LYS A 175 12.64 1.65 -2.94
C LYS A 175 13.88 1.44 -3.80
N GLU A 176 15.06 1.51 -3.20
CA GLU A 176 16.33 1.32 -3.92
C GLU A 176 16.54 -0.13 -4.38
N ARG A 177 16.14 -1.10 -3.56
CA ARG A 177 16.35 -2.54 -3.84
C ARG A 177 15.30 -3.12 -4.78
N VAL A 178 14.03 -2.78 -4.57
CA VAL A 178 12.92 -3.39 -5.31
C VAL A 178 12.73 -2.67 -6.64
N ASN A 179 13.58 -3.01 -7.58
CA ASN A 179 13.52 -2.56 -8.96
C ASN A 179 13.24 -3.75 -9.90
N ASN A 180 13.18 -3.47 -11.20
CA ASN A 180 12.90 -4.50 -12.19
C ASN A 180 13.90 -5.66 -12.15
N ASN A 181 15.19 -5.36 -11.95
CA ASN A 181 16.23 -6.38 -11.88
C ASN A 181 16.07 -7.30 -10.67
N TYR A 182 15.69 -6.75 -9.51
CA TYR A 182 15.40 -7.53 -8.32
C TYR A 182 14.25 -8.53 -8.54
N LEU A 183 13.15 -8.06 -9.15
CA LEU A 183 12.00 -8.92 -9.45
C LEU A 183 12.35 -9.98 -10.50
N LEU A 184 13.10 -9.61 -11.54
CA LEU A 184 13.58 -10.57 -12.55
C LEU A 184 14.53 -11.60 -11.95
N ASP A 185 15.42 -11.22 -11.03
CA ASP A 185 16.30 -12.16 -10.33
C ASP A 185 15.51 -13.19 -9.55
N ILE A 186 14.46 -12.79 -8.82
CA ILE A 186 13.56 -13.73 -8.14
C ILE A 186 12.92 -14.72 -9.13
N LEU A 187 12.48 -14.23 -10.29
CA LEU A 187 11.82 -15.07 -11.29
C LEU A 187 12.79 -16.01 -12.01
N LEU A 188 14.01 -15.60 -12.24
CA LEU A 188 15.05 -16.40 -12.92
C LEU A 188 15.73 -17.38 -11.98
N ASP A 189 15.95 -17.03 -10.72
CA ASP A 189 16.50 -17.96 -9.73
C ASP A 189 15.49 -19.07 -9.37
N LYS A 190 15.91 -20.32 -9.52
CA LYS A 190 15.03 -21.50 -9.30
C LYS A 190 14.56 -21.61 -7.84
N ASN A 191 15.42 -21.29 -6.89
CA ASN A 191 15.12 -21.47 -5.46
C ASN A 191 14.24 -20.33 -4.95
N LYS A 192 14.58 -19.07 -5.28
CA LYS A 192 13.76 -17.91 -4.95
C LYS A 192 12.36 -18.02 -5.55
N ARG A 193 12.27 -18.36 -6.82
CA ARG A 193 10.99 -18.60 -7.51
C ARG A 193 10.17 -19.72 -6.86
N ARG A 194 10.81 -20.83 -6.45
CA ARG A 194 10.13 -21.94 -5.76
C ARG A 194 9.62 -21.47 -4.38
N LYS A 195 10.46 -20.77 -3.62
CA LYS A 195 10.08 -20.16 -2.32
C LYS A 195 8.83 -19.29 -2.50
N LEU A 196 8.84 -18.30 -3.41
CA LEU A 196 7.72 -17.42 -3.63
C LEU A 196 6.43 -18.16 -4.05
N LYS A 197 6.54 -19.12 -4.98
CA LYS A 197 5.40 -19.96 -5.42
C LYS A 197 4.81 -20.81 -4.30
N SER A 198 5.64 -21.31 -3.38
CA SER A 198 5.18 -22.16 -2.27
C SER A 198 4.43 -21.35 -1.21
N ILE A 199 4.74 -20.05 -1.07
CA ILE A 199 4.05 -19.15 -0.13
C ILE A 199 2.73 -18.66 -0.73
N SER A 200 2.79 -18.00 -1.89
CA SER A 200 1.61 -17.44 -2.53
C SER A 200 1.72 -17.48 -4.06
N LYS A 201 0.77 -18.19 -4.70
CA LYS A 201 0.64 -18.20 -6.17
C LYS A 201 0.16 -16.86 -6.71
N GLN A 202 -0.65 -16.14 -5.94
CA GLN A 202 -1.15 -14.82 -6.32
C GLN A 202 -0.02 -13.80 -6.35
N VAL A 203 0.75 -13.68 -5.26
CA VAL A 203 1.90 -12.78 -5.19
C VAL A 203 2.94 -13.12 -6.26
N PHE A 204 3.20 -14.42 -6.50
CA PHE A 204 4.06 -14.84 -7.62
C PHE A 204 3.53 -14.35 -8.98
N SER A 205 2.23 -14.50 -9.25
CA SER A 205 1.64 -14.08 -10.53
C SER A 205 1.72 -12.57 -10.72
N HIS A 206 1.46 -11.78 -9.68
CA HIS A 206 1.64 -10.33 -9.71
C HIS A 206 3.12 -9.93 -9.90
N CYS A 207 4.05 -10.61 -9.23
CA CYS A 207 5.48 -10.40 -9.45
C CYS A 207 5.87 -10.56 -10.93
N VAL A 208 5.34 -11.60 -11.62
CA VAL A 208 5.56 -11.80 -13.07
C VAL A 208 5.01 -10.64 -13.89
N THR A 209 3.78 -10.21 -13.59
CA THR A 209 3.12 -9.13 -14.33
C THR A 209 3.89 -7.82 -14.21
N VAL A 210 4.31 -7.48 -13.01
CA VAL A 210 5.07 -6.26 -12.74
C VAL A 210 6.47 -6.34 -13.36
N ALA A 211 7.23 -7.41 -13.11
CA ALA A 211 8.60 -7.58 -13.61
C ALA A 211 8.68 -7.53 -15.13
N LEU A 212 7.70 -8.11 -15.81
CA LEU A 212 7.64 -8.09 -17.29
C LEU A 212 6.91 -6.85 -17.85
N GLY A 213 6.41 -5.93 -16.99
CA GLY A 213 5.67 -4.74 -17.43
C GLY A 213 4.49 -5.08 -18.33
N LEU A 214 3.73 -6.10 -17.96
CA LEU A 214 2.60 -6.59 -18.75
C LEU A 214 1.36 -5.70 -18.58
N ASP A 215 1.32 -4.92 -17.52
CA ASP A 215 0.33 -3.85 -17.31
C ASP A 215 1.03 -2.48 -17.37
N PRO A 216 0.76 -1.67 -18.41
CA PRO A 216 1.37 -0.34 -18.53
C PRO A 216 1.04 0.60 -17.38
N LYS A 217 -0.08 0.39 -16.68
CA LYS A 217 -0.51 1.20 -15.53
C LYS A 217 0.41 1.03 -14.31
N LEU A 218 1.21 -0.04 -14.29
CA LEU A 218 2.15 -0.35 -13.21
C LEU A 218 3.57 0.13 -13.51
N ARG A 219 3.72 1.16 -14.36
CA ARG A 219 5.02 1.77 -14.68
C ARG A 219 4.96 3.28 -14.52
N ASN A 220 6.07 3.81 -14.01
CA ASN A 220 6.31 5.24 -13.96
C ASN A 220 6.48 5.81 -15.39
N LYS A 221 6.44 7.14 -15.52
CA LYS A 221 6.62 7.83 -16.82
C LYS A 221 7.97 7.51 -17.49
N ASP A 222 9.01 7.28 -16.71
CA ASP A 222 10.34 6.89 -17.18
C ASP A 222 10.47 5.40 -17.57
N GLY A 223 9.38 4.64 -17.42
CA GLY A 223 9.32 3.20 -17.71
C GLY A 223 9.82 2.29 -16.58
N THR A 224 10.24 2.83 -15.46
CA THR A 224 10.61 2.05 -14.27
C THR A 224 9.38 1.38 -13.64
N VAL A 225 9.60 0.38 -12.79
CA VAL A 225 8.52 -0.28 -12.05
C VAL A 225 7.95 0.69 -11.03
N ALA A 226 6.64 0.94 -11.12
CA ALA A 226 5.93 1.62 -10.05
C ALA A 226 5.97 0.77 -8.79
N MET A 227 6.33 1.39 -7.66
CA MET A 227 6.31 0.71 -6.36
C MET A 227 4.88 0.53 -5.92
N ILE A 228 4.39 -0.68 -6.06
CA ILE A 228 3.05 -1.08 -5.65
C ILE A 228 3.13 -2.06 -4.46
N ASP A 229 2.04 -2.21 -3.77
CA ASP A 229 1.92 -3.04 -2.56
C ASP A 229 2.45 -4.47 -2.74
N TYR A 230 2.26 -5.04 -3.94
CA TYR A 230 2.79 -6.37 -4.25
C TYR A 230 4.31 -6.42 -4.30
N CYS A 231 4.98 -5.35 -4.72
CA CYS A 231 6.44 -5.28 -4.72
C CYS A 231 6.97 -5.29 -3.29
N TYR A 232 6.35 -4.54 -2.39
CA TYR A 232 6.69 -4.56 -0.96
C TYR A 232 6.40 -5.92 -0.33
N THR A 233 5.26 -6.54 -0.66
CA THR A 233 4.92 -7.90 -0.20
C THR A 233 5.95 -8.92 -0.68
N VAL A 234 6.37 -8.88 -1.94
CA VAL A 234 7.44 -9.73 -2.47
C VAL A 234 8.75 -9.51 -1.70
N TYR A 235 9.12 -8.24 -1.46
CA TYR A 235 10.32 -7.92 -0.68
C TYR A 235 10.23 -8.50 0.75
N ASN A 236 9.15 -8.26 1.46
CA ASN A 236 8.94 -8.76 2.81
C ASN A 236 9.06 -10.29 2.87
N LEU A 237 8.41 -11.01 1.96
CA LEU A 237 8.45 -12.47 1.89
C LEU A 237 9.84 -13.03 1.54
N MET A 238 10.61 -12.33 0.71
CA MET A 238 11.93 -12.78 0.26
C MET A 238 13.04 -12.46 1.26
N GLU A 239 12.96 -11.31 1.93
CA GLU A 239 13.99 -10.75 2.82
C GLU A 239 13.64 -10.92 4.32
N GLU A 240 12.59 -11.71 4.63
CA GLU A 240 12.12 -11.95 6.01
C GLU A 240 11.85 -10.66 6.78
N LYS A 241 11.23 -9.70 6.08
CA LYS A 241 10.73 -8.45 6.63
C LYS A 241 9.22 -8.52 6.80
N TYR A 242 8.67 -7.63 7.60
CA TYR A 242 7.24 -7.59 7.87
C TYR A 242 6.76 -6.18 8.21
N SER A 243 5.47 -6.00 8.18
CA SER A 243 4.75 -4.83 8.69
C SER A 243 4.02 -5.19 9.99
N ILE A 244 3.62 -4.17 10.71
CA ILE A 244 2.72 -4.28 11.85
C ILE A 244 1.33 -3.88 11.37
N ALA A 245 0.31 -4.66 11.67
CA ALA A 245 -1.04 -4.38 11.22
C ALA A 245 -2.05 -4.38 12.38
N SER A 246 -3.00 -3.46 12.32
CA SER A 246 -4.17 -3.48 13.22
C SER A 246 -5.13 -4.58 12.79
N LEU A 247 -5.56 -5.44 13.72
CA LEU A 247 -6.50 -6.52 13.45
C LEU A 247 -7.88 -6.00 13.05
N GLN A 248 -8.38 -5.00 13.77
CA GLN A 248 -9.58 -4.26 13.37
C GLN A 248 -9.18 -3.06 12.52
N SER A 249 -9.97 -2.74 11.51
CA SER A 249 -9.61 -1.65 10.61
C SER A 249 -9.74 -0.28 11.27
N LEU A 250 -8.69 0.52 11.12
CA LEU A 250 -8.65 1.93 11.49
C LEU A 250 -8.86 2.84 10.27
N ILE A 251 -9.20 2.27 9.11
CA ILE A 251 -9.47 2.98 7.87
C ILE A 251 -10.71 2.44 7.16
N VAL A 252 -11.41 3.31 6.43
CA VAL A 252 -12.49 2.99 5.49
C VAL A 252 -12.08 3.49 4.12
N ASN A 253 -12.05 2.62 3.12
CA ASN A 253 -11.79 3.00 1.74
C ASN A 253 -13.09 3.43 1.06
N ASN A 254 -13.23 4.72 0.73
CA ASN A 254 -14.37 5.30 0.03
C ASN A 254 -14.16 5.39 -1.49
N GLY A 255 -12.99 5.03 -2.00
CA GLY A 255 -12.65 5.09 -3.43
C GLY A 255 -13.27 4.00 -4.30
N LEU A 256 -14.09 3.12 -3.71
CA LEU A 256 -14.78 2.03 -4.42
C LEU A 256 -16.09 2.48 -5.09
N ASP A 257 -16.35 3.76 -5.14
CA ASP A 257 -17.51 4.39 -5.77
C ASP A 257 -17.38 4.57 -7.30
N GLY A 258 -16.31 4.06 -7.87
CA GLY A 258 -16.01 4.17 -9.31
C GLY A 258 -15.25 5.43 -9.71
N SER A 259 -14.91 6.32 -8.77
CA SER A 259 -14.13 7.55 -9.03
C SER A 259 -12.62 7.31 -9.11
N GLY A 260 -12.15 6.13 -8.66
CA GLY A 260 -10.73 5.75 -8.61
C GLY A 260 -10.27 4.93 -9.82
N ILE A 261 -8.97 4.62 -9.85
CA ILE A 261 -8.34 3.79 -10.89
C ILE A 261 -8.84 2.33 -10.82
N HIS A 262 -9.17 1.84 -9.63
CA HIS A 262 -9.67 0.50 -9.37
C HIS A 262 -11.20 0.47 -9.32
N GLN A 263 -11.85 0.50 -10.48
CA GLN A 263 -13.30 0.42 -10.58
C GLN A 263 -13.81 -0.96 -10.14
N GLY A 264 -14.71 -1.00 -9.15
CA GLY A 264 -15.57 -2.15 -8.90
C GLY A 264 -14.96 -3.35 -8.17
N CYS A 265 -13.86 -3.20 -7.47
CA CYS A 265 -13.44 -4.20 -6.48
C CYS A 265 -14.40 -4.14 -5.30
N GLY A 266 -15.31 -5.12 -5.19
CA GLY A 266 -16.22 -5.20 -4.05
C GLY A 266 -15.44 -5.15 -2.74
N LEU A 267 -15.97 -4.41 -1.76
CA LEU A 267 -15.48 -4.43 -0.39
C LEU A 267 -15.54 -5.88 0.11
N ASN A 268 -14.40 -6.48 0.34
CA ASN A 268 -14.35 -7.63 1.21
C ASN A 268 -14.71 -7.11 2.60
N GLU A 269 -15.82 -7.56 3.17
CA GLU A 269 -16.16 -7.27 4.55
C GLU A 269 -14.96 -7.64 5.41
N LEU A 270 -14.52 -6.70 6.25
CA LEU A 270 -13.39 -6.94 7.13
C LEU A 270 -13.78 -8.00 8.16
N GLN A 271 -12.96 -9.01 8.29
CA GLN A 271 -13.23 -10.17 9.15
C GLN A 271 -13.47 -9.77 10.64
N PHE A 272 -12.76 -8.76 11.12
CA PHE A 272 -12.80 -8.33 12.52
C PHE A 272 -13.43 -6.95 12.74
N GLY A 273 -14.04 -6.36 11.69
CA GLY A 273 -14.73 -5.07 11.77
C GLY A 273 -13.83 -3.85 11.91
N TYR A 274 -14.45 -2.74 12.29
CA TYR A 274 -13.78 -1.45 12.50
C TYR A 274 -13.52 -1.20 13.98
N TYR A 275 -12.41 -0.51 14.28
CA TYR A 275 -12.09 -0.04 15.61
C TYR A 275 -12.68 1.36 15.81
N GLU A 276 -13.58 1.54 16.78
CA GLU A 276 -14.36 2.77 16.96
C GLU A 276 -13.92 3.63 18.15
N GLU A 277 -13.05 3.13 19.02
CA GLU A 277 -12.55 3.89 20.16
C GLU A 277 -11.58 5.00 19.75
N ASN A 278 -11.34 5.97 20.66
CA ASN A 278 -10.43 7.10 20.39
C ASN A 278 -8.96 6.75 20.64
N GLU A 279 -8.68 5.73 21.43
CA GLU A 279 -7.34 5.30 21.80
C GLU A 279 -7.22 3.79 21.65
N ILE A 280 -6.02 3.31 21.41
CA ILE A 280 -5.74 1.89 21.28
C ILE A 280 -4.54 1.49 22.13
N ASP A 281 -4.74 0.52 23.03
CA ASP A 281 -3.64 -0.18 23.68
C ASP A 281 -3.13 -1.27 22.73
N ILE A 282 -1.85 -1.24 22.42
CA ILE A 282 -1.27 -2.22 21.51
C ILE A 282 -1.04 -3.54 22.26
N ALA A 283 -1.68 -4.60 21.79
CA ALA A 283 -1.48 -5.97 22.25
C ALA A 283 -1.10 -6.84 21.05
N VAL A 284 0.18 -7.19 20.95
CA VAL A 284 0.75 -7.86 19.79
C VAL A 284 0.67 -9.38 19.93
N LEU A 285 0.21 -10.07 18.89
CA LEU A 285 0.29 -11.52 18.79
C LEU A 285 1.75 -11.95 18.54
N GLU A 286 2.16 -13.08 19.10
CA GLU A 286 3.48 -13.65 18.85
C GLU A 286 3.72 -13.85 17.35
N ARG A 287 4.92 -13.51 16.89
CA ARG A 287 5.27 -13.45 15.48
C ARG A 287 5.06 -14.79 14.75
N ASP A 288 5.48 -15.87 15.38
CA ASP A 288 5.37 -17.21 14.77
C ASP A 288 3.92 -17.66 14.61
N ASP A 289 3.03 -17.24 15.52
CA ASP A 289 1.60 -17.50 15.41
C ASP A 289 0.97 -16.67 14.28
N CYS A 290 1.37 -15.41 14.14
CA CYS A 290 0.94 -14.56 13.01
C CYS A 290 1.30 -15.20 11.67
N PHE A 291 2.54 -15.61 11.49
CA PHE A 291 3.01 -16.17 10.22
C PHE A 291 2.41 -17.56 9.92
N ARG A 292 2.09 -18.33 10.96
CA ARG A 292 1.36 -19.59 10.79
C ARG A 292 -0.04 -19.36 10.23
N GLU A 293 -0.78 -18.39 10.79
CA GLU A 293 -2.12 -18.02 10.33
C GLU A 293 -2.08 -17.41 8.93
N GLU A 294 -1.14 -16.51 8.65
CA GLU A 294 -0.95 -15.91 7.33
C GLU A 294 -0.65 -16.98 6.27
N ALA A 295 0.16 -17.98 6.57
CA ALA A 295 0.43 -19.09 5.67
C ALA A 295 -0.84 -19.91 5.36
N VAL A 296 -1.73 -20.09 6.34
CA VAL A 296 -3.04 -20.73 6.12
C VAL A 296 -3.89 -19.91 5.16
N LEU A 297 -3.91 -18.59 5.29
CA LEU A 297 -4.65 -17.70 4.36
C LEU A 297 -4.08 -17.77 2.95
N TYR A 298 -2.77 -17.69 2.78
CA TYR A 298 -2.15 -17.85 1.46
C TYR A 298 -2.46 -19.21 0.83
N SER A 299 -2.59 -20.28 1.63
CA SER A 299 -2.96 -21.60 1.12
C SER A 299 -4.39 -21.68 0.59
N ARG A 300 -5.29 -20.80 1.07
CA ARG A 300 -6.70 -20.69 0.67
C ARG A 300 -6.95 -19.71 -0.48
N GLU A 301 -5.91 -19.01 -0.96
CA GLU A 301 -6.05 -18.05 -2.06
C GLU A 301 -6.68 -18.71 -3.30
N ILE A 302 -7.73 -18.07 -3.80
CA ILE A 302 -8.36 -18.43 -5.07
C ILE A 302 -7.60 -17.75 -6.19
N VAL A 303 -6.66 -18.46 -6.78
CA VAL A 303 -5.92 -17.95 -7.93
C VAL A 303 -6.61 -18.37 -9.21
N ASP A 304 -6.82 -17.45 -10.14
CA ASP A 304 -7.24 -17.80 -11.50
C ASP A 304 -6.19 -18.73 -12.13
N LYS A 305 -6.57 -20.01 -12.27
CA LYS A 305 -5.69 -21.06 -12.80
C LYS A 305 -5.14 -20.71 -14.18
N LYS A 306 -5.95 -20.07 -15.05
CA LYS A 306 -5.51 -19.68 -16.40
C LYS A 306 -4.45 -18.59 -16.32
N TYR A 307 -4.68 -17.57 -15.49
CA TYR A 307 -3.74 -16.49 -15.25
C TYR A 307 -2.41 -17.01 -14.67
N TYR A 308 -2.47 -17.85 -13.64
CA TYR A 308 -1.28 -18.47 -13.04
C TYR A 308 -0.49 -19.31 -14.05
N VAL A 309 -1.15 -20.12 -14.88
CA VAL A 309 -0.50 -20.92 -15.93
C VAL A 309 0.18 -20.01 -16.96
N LYS A 310 -0.47 -18.93 -17.40
CA LYS A 310 0.16 -17.93 -18.29
C LYS A 310 1.44 -17.36 -17.68
N CYS A 311 1.41 -16.98 -16.39
CA CYS A 311 2.59 -16.50 -15.67
C CYS A 311 3.71 -17.55 -15.65
N CYS A 312 3.39 -18.83 -15.39
CA CYS A 312 4.37 -19.90 -15.42
C CYS A 312 5.03 -20.09 -16.79
N ILE A 313 4.23 -20.02 -17.87
CA ILE A 313 4.73 -20.08 -19.26
C ILE A 313 5.67 -18.90 -19.53
N CYS A 314 5.26 -17.68 -19.17
CA CYS A 314 6.09 -16.48 -19.36
C CYS A 314 7.43 -16.57 -18.63
N VAL A 315 7.46 -17.08 -17.40
CA VAL A 315 8.72 -17.27 -16.68
C VAL A 315 9.61 -18.34 -17.31
N PHE A 316 9.03 -19.43 -17.82
CA PHE A 316 9.80 -20.42 -18.58
C PHE A 316 10.42 -19.82 -19.84
N VAL A 317 9.64 -19.04 -20.59
CA VAL A 317 10.11 -18.33 -21.80
C VAL A 317 11.15 -17.28 -21.45
N LEU A 318 10.94 -16.52 -20.37
CA LEU A 318 11.89 -15.54 -19.86
C LEU A 318 13.28 -16.15 -19.63
N GLY A 319 13.31 -17.27 -18.92
CA GLY A 319 14.58 -17.96 -18.61
C GLY A 319 15.29 -18.60 -19.82
N ARG A 320 14.58 -18.81 -20.93
CA ARG A 320 15.12 -19.45 -22.13
C ARG A 320 15.43 -18.48 -23.27
N PHE A 321 14.60 -17.47 -23.42
CA PHE A 321 14.57 -16.61 -24.61
C PHE A 321 14.58 -15.11 -24.28
N GLY A 322 14.61 -14.76 -22.99
CA GLY A 322 14.66 -13.40 -22.53
C GLY A 322 13.31 -12.66 -22.48
N GLU A 323 13.35 -11.45 -21.93
CA GLU A 323 12.18 -10.65 -21.58
C GLU A 323 11.32 -10.26 -22.79
N LYS A 324 11.96 -9.83 -23.90
CA LYS A 324 11.27 -9.41 -25.13
C LYS A 324 10.37 -10.51 -25.70
N ILE A 325 10.84 -11.76 -25.66
CA ILE A 325 10.08 -12.90 -26.18
C ILE A 325 8.99 -13.30 -25.18
N ALA A 326 9.27 -13.26 -23.86
CA ALA A 326 8.27 -13.53 -22.84
C ALA A 326 7.07 -12.56 -22.94
N ARG A 327 7.30 -11.27 -23.17
CA ARG A 327 6.25 -10.26 -23.38
C ARG A 327 5.42 -10.54 -24.66
N LYS A 328 6.07 -10.95 -25.76
CA LYS A 328 5.34 -11.34 -26.99
C LYS A 328 4.45 -12.56 -26.75
N VAL A 329 4.95 -13.57 -26.05
CA VAL A 329 4.18 -14.76 -25.73
C VAL A 329 2.97 -14.40 -24.86
N TRP A 330 3.13 -13.53 -23.87
CA TRP A 330 1.99 -13.02 -23.10
C TRP A 330 0.94 -12.36 -23.99
N SER A 331 1.33 -11.43 -24.86
CA SER A 331 0.42 -10.73 -25.79
C SER A 331 -0.35 -11.69 -26.68
N ILE A 332 0.30 -12.75 -27.18
CA ILE A 332 -0.36 -13.80 -27.97
C ILE A 332 -1.39 -14.56 -27.12
N MET A 333 -1.04 -14.94 -25.90
CA MET A 333 -1.96 -15.65 -25.00
C MET A 333 -3.16 -14.79 -24.61
N GLU A 334 -2.97 -13.48 -24.40
CA GLU A 334 -4.06 -12.53 -24.16
C GLU A 334 -4.98 -12.40 -25.38
N PHE A 335 -4.43 -12.26 -26.58
CA PHE A 335 -5.19 -12.21 -27.82
C PHE A 335 -6.03 -13.48 -28.01
N VAL A 336 -5.43 -14.65 -27.87
CA VAL A 336 -6.15 -15.95 -28.01
C VAL A 336 -7.27 -16.08 -26.97
N SER A 337 -7.06 -15.59 -25.76
CA SER A 337 -8.09 -15.65 -24.71
C SER A 337 -9.29 -14.71 -24.98
N ARG A 338 -9.07 -13.61 -25.70
CA ARG A 338 -10.14 -12.67 -26.11
C ARG A 338 -10.93 -13.14 -27.33
N VAL A 339 -10.26 -13.83 -28.27
CA VAL A 339 -10.85 -14.28 -29.55
C VAL A 339 -11.66 -15.58 -29.39
N ARG A 340 -11.39 -16.39 -28.36
CA ARG A 340 -12.24 -17.57 -28.12
C ARG A 340 -13.61 -17.10 -27.66
N PRO A 341 -14.69 -17.40 -28.43
CA PRO A 341 -16.06 -17.10 -27.99
C PRO A 341 -16.29 -17.81 -26.65
N ARG A 342 -16.99 -17.12 -25.73
CA ARG A 342 -17.54 -17.73 -24.52
C ARG A 342 -18.58 -18.76 -24.95
N PHE A 343 -18.16 -19.95 -25.31
CA PHE A 343 -19.06 -21.09 -25.30
C PHE A 343 -19.29 -21.42 -23.83
N SER A 344 -20.46 -21.03 -23.39
CA SER A 344 -21.09 -21.29 -22.10
C SER A 344 -21.19 -22.78 -21.83
#